data_bb8a57bbbc24c9f876fb4610daf2e5d2
#
_entry.id   bb8a57bbbc24c9f876fb4610daf2e5d2
#
_cell.length_a   1.000
_cell.length_b   1.000
_cell.length_c   1.000
_cell.angle_alpha   90.00
_cell.angle_beta   90.00
_cell.angle_gamma   90.00
#
_symmetry.space_group_name_H-M   'P 1'
#
loop_
_entity.id
_entity.type
_entity.pdbx_description
1 polymer ?
#
loop_
_entity_poly.entity_id
_entity_poly.type
_entity_poly.pdbx_seq_one_letter_code
_entity_poly.pdbx_strand_id
1 'polypeptide(L)'
;EIAPVVFRRDKRVVSFNGLRILNSSNIEPIHPAESGDVSEWPWLHKFFDQFFVDSTPIRTKYYFFAWMKRFHNGVINNKEDQGQACIFVGPAKMGKTLMSNKIIAATVGGYADASDYLSGGTKFNKDLGRAACWVIDDTVSAASFQDQRRATELIKRGVANPRIEFMAKYAD
;
A
#
# COMPACT_ATOMS: atom_id res chain seq x y z
N GLU A 1 -20.39 -0.78 16.00
CA GLU A 1 -19.88 -1.29 14.70
C GLU A 1 -18.48 -1.87 14.88
N ILE A 2 -18.10 -2.87 14.08
CA ILE A 2 -16.76 -3.46 14.09
C ILE A 2 -16.14 -3.20 12.70
N ALA A 3 -15.04 -2.47 12.66
CA ALA A 3 -14.34 -2.19 11.42
C ALA A 3 -12.83 -2.06 11.64
N PRO A 4 -11.99 -2.37 10.64
CA PRO A 4 -10.56 -2.10 10.72
C PRO A 4 -10.30 -0.60 10.56
N VAL A 5 -9.55 -0.02 11.49
CA VAL A 5 -9.09 1.37 11.42
C VAL A 5 -7.57 1.36 11.50
N VAL A 6 -6.95 1.24 10.34
CA VAL A 6 -5.53 0.91 10.17
C VAL A 6 -4.60 1.93 10.85
N PHE A 7 -4.91 3.22 10.75
CA PHE A 7 -4.09 4.28 11.33
C PHE A 7 -4.51 4.68 12.76
N ARG A 8 -5.26 3.82 13.45
CA ARG A 8 -5.68 3.99 14.86
C ARG A 8 -5.52 2.69 15.64
N ARG A 9 -4.48 1.95 15.36
CA ARG A 9 -4.20 0.65 16.01
C ARG A 9 -3.96 0.77 17.51
N ASP A 10 -3.53 1.93 17.96
CA ASP A 10 -3.38 2.32 19.38
C ASP A 10 -4.70 2.36 20.13
N LYS A 11 -5.85 2.40 19.42
CA LYS A 11 -7.18 2.51 20.01
C LYS A 11 -8.04 1.30 19.69
N ARG A 12 -8.49 0.62 20.74
CA ARG A 12 -9.46 -0.46 20.60
C ARG A 12 -10.85 0.03 20.20
N VAL A 13 -11.23 1.24 20.62
CA VAL A 13 -12.47 1.89 20.25
C VAL A 13 -12.18 3.25 19.66
N VAL A 14 -12.61 3.48 18.45
CA VAL A 14 -12.48 4.75 17.72
C VAL A 14 -13.85 5.40 17.62
N SER A 15 -13.95 6.68 17.97
CA SER A 15 -15.17 7.46 17.76
C SER A 15 -15.06 8.23 16.44
N PHE A 16 -16.07 8.08 15.58
CA PHE A 16 -16.12 8.71 14.28
C PHE A 16 -17.55 9.12 13.93
N ASN A 17 -17.78 10.40 13.68
CA ASN A 17 -19.13 10.96 13.38
C ASN A 17 -20.21 10.52 14.38
N GLY A 18 -19.90 10.47 15.67
CA GLY A 18 -20.82 10.04 16.72
C GLY A 18 -20.97 8.52 16.87
N LEU A 19 -20.40 7.73 15.95
CA LEU A 19 -20.37 6.27 16.04
C LEU A 19 -19.17 5.79 16.83
N ARG A 20 -19.36 4.72 17.60
CA ARG A 20 -18.27 4.00 18.28
C ARG A 20 -17.93 2.76 17.47
N ILE A 21 -16.69 2.69 17.00
CA ILE A 21 -16.18 1.62 16.16
C ILE A 21 -15.22 0.79 17.00
N LEU A 22 -15.50 -0.50 17.13
CA LEU A 22 -14.53 -1.47 17.67
C LEU A 22 -13.48 -1.73 16.58
N ASN A 23 -12.26 -1.30 16.83
CA ASN A 23 -11.18 -1.46 15.87
C ASN A 23 -10.72 -2.90 15.79
N SER A 24 -10.86 -3.51 14.62
CA SER A 24 -10.44 -4.88 14.30
C SER A 24 -9.16 -4.95 13.47
N SER A 25 -8.40 -3.86 13.38
CA SER A 25 -7.12 -3.87 12.68
C SER A 25 -6.10 -4.74 13.41
N ASN A 26 -5.45 -5.63 12.68
CA ASN A 26 -4.42 -6.54 13.17
C ASN A 26 -3.10 -6.41 12.38
N ILE A 27 -2.85 -5.24 11.79
CA ILE A 27 -1.62 -4.98 11.06
C ILE A 27 -0.45 -4.89 12.04
N GLU A 28 0.61 -5.64 11.75
CA GLU A 28 1.86 -5.63 12.53
C GLU A 28 3.02 -5.17 11.62
N PRO A 29 3.27 -3.87 11.50
CA PRO A 29 4.39 -3.37 10.72
C PRO A 29 5.71 -3.72 11.40
N ILE A 30 6.75 -3.94 10.61
CA ILE A 30 8.10 -4.18 11.12
C ILE A 30 8.65 -2.86 11.68
N HIS A 31 9.02 -2.86 12.96
CA HIS A 31 9.69 -1.70 13.55
C HIS A 31 11.15 -1.64 13.10
N PRO A 32 11.69 -0.43 12.80
CA PRO A 32 13.10 -0.28 12.47
C PRO A 32 13.97 -0.73 13.63
N ALA A 33 15.10 -1.35 13.32
CA ALA A 33 16.16 -1.54 14.31
C ALA A 33 16.75 -0.17 14.72
N GLU A 34 17.29 -0.09 15.91
CA GLU A 34 17.94 1.16 16.40
C GLU A 34 19.16 1.52 15.57
N SER A 35 19.88 0.51 15.09
CA SER A 35 21.03 0.65 14.21
C SER A 35 21.09 -0.55 13.24
N GLY A 36 21.84 -0.40 12.16
CA GLY A 36 22.09 -1.47 11.19
C GLY A 36 23.06 -0.99 10.13
N ASP A 37 23.81 -1.92 9.56
CA ASP A 37 24.73 -1.66 8.46
C ASP A 37 24.31 -2.42 7.21
N VAL A 38 24.63 -1.87 6.04
CA VAL A 38 24.33 -2.47 4.73
C VAL A 38 24.96 -3.85 4.57
N SER A 39 26.09 -4.11 5.23
CA SER A 39 26.77 -5.40 5.22
C SER A 39 25.95 -6.54 5.87
N GLU A 40 24.98 -6.21 6.71
CA GLU A 40 24.10 -7.19 7.35
C GLU A 40 23.05 -7.76 6.39
N TRP A 41 22.78 -7.09 5.28
CA TRP A 41 21.81 -7.51 4.27
C TRP A 41 22.32 -7.37 2.83
N PRO A 42 23.46 -7.97 2.49
CA PRO A 42 24.14 -7.78 1.19
C PRO A 42 23.31 -8.21 0.00
N TRP A 43 22.48 -9.25 0.19
CA TRP A 43 21.58 -9.74 -0.86
C TRP A 43 20.51 -8.72 -1.21
N LEU A 44 19.85 -8.13 -0.21
CA LEU A 44 18.80 -7.13 -0.41
C LEU A 44 19.38 -5.85 -1.00
N HIS A 45 20.56 -5.43 -0.56
CA HIS A 45 21.28 -4.30 -1.13
C HIS A 45 21.56 -4.51 -2.62
N LYS A 46 22.12 -5.67 -2.99
CA LYS A 46 22.37 -6.03 -4.38
C LYS A 46 21.07 -6.07 -5.22
N PHE A 47 19.98 -6.56 -4.64
CA PHE A 47 18.67 -6.56 -5.29
C PHE A 47 18.21 -5.12 -5.60
N PHE A 48 18.30 -4.20 -4.65
CA PHE A 48 17.95 -2.80 -4.91
C PHE A 48 18.84 -2.14 -5.96
N ASP A 49 20.13 -2.42 -5.97
CA ASP A 49 21.04 -1.88 -6.98
C ASP A 49 20.71 -2.38 -8.38
N GLN A 50 20.27 -3.63 -8.51
CA GLN A 50 19.84 -4.21 -9.77
C GLN A 50 18.43 -3.77 -10.18
N PHE A 51 17.55 -3.54 -9.23
CA PHE A 51 16.17 -3.12 -9.49
C PHE A 51 16.07 -1.68 -10.00
N PHE A 52 16.91 -0.79 -9.48
CA PHE A 52 16.93 0.63 -9.83
C PHE A 52 18.06 0.99 -10.82
N VAL A 53 18.25 0.15 -11.84
CA VAL A 53 19.22 0.43 -12.93
C VAL A 53 18.55 1.35 -13.94
N ASP A 54 18.94 2.62 -13.93
CA ASP A 54 18.54 3.60 -14.94
C ASP A 54 19.71 4.55 -15.28
N SER A 55 19.49 5.50 -16.17
CA SER A 55 20.49 6.52 -16.55
C SER A 55 20.87 7.45 -15.40
N THR A 56 20.05 7.51 -14.36
CA THR A 56 20.26 8.29 -13.14
C THR A 56 19.93 7.47 -11.88
N PRO A 57 20.60 6.34 -11.67
CA PRO A 57 20.20 5.31 -10.67
C PRO A 57 20.15 5.87 -9.24
N ILE A 58 21.04 6.80 -8.90
CA ILE A 58 21.12 7.38 -7.55
C ILE A 58 19.82 8.12 -7.19
N ARG A 59 19.22 8.84 -8.15
CA ARG A 59 18.01 9.62 -7.87
C ARG A 59 16.79 8.76 -7.68
N THR A 60 16.56 7.78 -8.56
CA THR A 60 15.38 6.90 -8.48
C THR A 60 15.38 6.07 -7.19
N LYS A 61 16.52 5.45 -6.86
CA LYS A 61 16.70 4.73 -5.59
C LYS A 61 16.47 5.62 -4.38
N TYR A 62 17.04 6.85 -4.39
CA TYR A 62 16.88 7.82 -3.31
C TYR A 62 15.40 8.20 -3.11
N TYR A 63 14.67 8.52 -4.17
CA TYR A 63 13.26 8.90 -4.10
C TYR A 63 12.39 7.74 -3.63
N PHE A 64 12.70 6.51 -4.06
CA PHE A 64 12.02 5.33 -3.57
C PHE A 64 12.18 5.16 -2.06
N PHE A 65 13.40 5.25 -1.53
CA PHE A 65 13.62 5.13 -0.09
C PHE A 65 13.01 6.29 0.71
N ALA A 66 13.02 7.50 0.17
CA ALA A 66 12.35 8.65 0.81
C ALA A 66 10.83 8.43 0.87
N TRP A 67 10.23 7.95 -0.22
CA TRP A 67 8.81 7.55 -0.26
C TRP A 67 8.52 6.42 0.73
N MET A 68 9.32 5.37 0.73
CA MET A 68 9.17 4.22 1.62
C MET A 68 9.27 4.62 3.09
N LYS A 69 10.24 5.46 3.44
CA LYS A 69 10.40 6.01 4.80
C LYS A 69 9.16 6.80 5.23
N ARG A 70 8.63 7.66 4.37
CA ARG A 70 7.43 8.43 4.66
C ARG A 70 6.22 7.52 4.88
N PHE A 71 6.00 6.59 3.98
CA PHE A 71 4.90 5.62 4.06
C PHE A 71 4.97 4.78 5.33
N HIS A 72 6.12 4.17 5.60
CA HIS A 72 6.36 3.35 6.77
C HIS A 72 6.20 4.13 8.09
N ASN A 73 6.73 5.35 8.16
CA ASN A 73 6.55 6.22 9.33
C ASN A 73 5.08 6.58 9.59
N GLY A 74 4.30 6.81 8.52
CA GLY A 74 2.86 7.04 8.65
C GLY A 74 2.16 5.83 9.27
N VAL A 75 2.49 4.63 8.80
CA VAL A 75 1.92 3.38 9.32
C VAL A 75 2.34 3.13 10.78
N ILE A 76 3.63 3.24 11.11
CA ILE A 76 4.12 3.00 12.48
C ILE A 76 3.52 3.99 13.48
N ASN A 77 3.48 5.26 13.13
CA ASN A 77 3.04 6.31 14.04
C ASN A 77 1.51 6.50 14.06
N ASN A 78 0.75 5.64 13.40
CA ASN A 78 -0.71 5.75 13.26
C ASN A 78 -1.14 7.14 12.73
N LYS A 79 -0.35 7.70 11.82
CA LYS A 79 -0.58 9.02 11.26
C LYS A 79 -1.26 8.87 9.89
N GLU A 80 -2.51 9.30 9.82
CA GLU A 80 -3.19 9.48 8.54
C GLU A 80 -2.54 10.64 7.79
N ASP A 81 -1.82 10.32 6.72
CA ASP A 81 -1.22 11.31 5.85
C ASP A 81 -1.64 11.02 4.40
N GLN A 82 -1.81 12.07 3.61
CA GLN A 82 -2.16 11.92 2.20
C GLN A 82 -1.03 11.16 1.49
N GLY A 83 -1.37 9.98 0.97
CA GLY A 83 -0.42 9.06 0.35
C GLY A 83 0.02 9.50 -1.03
N GLN A 84 1.10 8.89 -1.50
CA GLN A 84 1.56 8.95 -2.88
C GLN A 84 1.62 7.54 -3.42
N ALA A 85 1.12 7.31 -4.63
CA ALA A 85 1.28 6.03 -5.30
C ALA A 85 2.71 5.85 -5.80
N CYS A 86 3.28 4.67 -5.58
CA CYS A 86 4.53 4.25 -6.19
C CYS A 86 4.22 3.36 -7.39
N ILE A 87 4.77 3.69 -8.55
CA ILE A 87 4.52 2.96 -9.80
C ILE A 87 5.82 2.34 -10.27
N PHE A 88 5.85 1.01 -10.44
CA PHE A 88 6.97 0.28 -11.00
C PHE A 88 6.74 -0.03 -12.46
N VAL A 89 7.55 0.56 -13.33
CA VAL A 89 7.52 0.35 -14.78
C VAL A 89 8.79 -0.38 -15.20
N GLY A 90 8.65 -1.37 -16.06
CA GLY A 90 9.79 -2.13 -16.58
C GLY A 90 9.39 -3.49 -17.14
N PRO A 91 10.34 -4.22 -17.75
CA PRO A 91 10.11 -5.52 -18.34
C PRO A 91 9.52 -6.54 -17.36
N ALA A 92 8.92 -7.60 -17.89
CA ALA A 92 8.50 -8.74 -17.07
C ALA A 92 9.70 -9.39 -16.37
N LYS A 93 9.45 -10.08 -15.25
CA LYS A 93 10.45 -10.84 -14.46
C LYS A 93 11.56 -9.99 -13.80
N MET A 94 11.41 -8.67 -13.73
CA MET A 94 12.37 -7.77 -13.05
C MET A 94 12.14 -7.66 -11.53
N GLY A 95 11.25 -8.44 -10.96
CA GLY A 95 11.01 -8.44 -9.51
C GLY A 95 10.02 -7.39 -9.00
N LYS A 96 9.20 -6.77 -9.86
CA LYS A 96 8.20 -5.77 -9.46
C LYS A 96 7.24 -6.31 -8.39
N THR A 97 6.67 -7.50 -8.63
CA THR A 97 5.77 -8.18 -7.68
C THR A 97 6.49 -8.59 -6.39
N LEU A 98 7.76 -8.98 -6.47
CA LEU A 98 8.60 -9.25 -5.28
C LEU A 98 8.76 -7.95 -4.46
N MET A 99 9.07 -6.84 -5.13
CA MET A 99 9.21 -5.54 -4.49
C MET A 99 7.92 -5.12 -3.76
N SER A 100 6.77 -5.14 -4.45
CA SER A 100 5.50 -4.70 -3.88
C SER A 100 4.99 -5.63 -2.79
N ASN A 101 4.90 -6.95 -3.06
CA ASN A 101 4.16 -7.89 -2.22
C ASN A 101 5.01 -8.51 -1.10
N LYS A 102 6.34 -8.58 -1.28
CA LYS A 102 7.22 -9.24 -0.31
C LYS A 102 8.15 -8.28 0.43
N ILE A 103 8.54 -7.18 -0.20
CA ILE A 103 9.43 -6.21 0.45
C ILE A 103 8.59 -5.07 1.05
N ILE A 104 7.91 -4.27 0.23
CA ILE A 104 7.13 -3.12 0.73
C ILE A 104 6.02 -3.57 1.67
N ALA A 105 5.20 -4.52 1.21
CA ALA A 105 4.06 -4.98 1.99
C ALA A 105 4.47 -5.58 3.35
N ALA A 106 5.56 -6.34 3.39
CA ALA A 106 6.04 -6.93 4.64
C ALA A 106 6.40 -5.86 5.69
N THR A 107 7.04 -4.74 5.27
CA THR A 107 7.44 -3.69 6.20
C THR A 107 6.26 -2.97 6.86
N VAL A 108 5.08 -2.99 6.23
CA VAL A 108 3.87 -2.32 6.72
C VAL A 108 2.78 -3.28 7.22
N GLY A 109 3.13 -4.55 7.41
CA GLY A 109 2.23 -5.55 8.00
C GLY A 109 1.26 -6.20 7.01
N GLY A 110 1.57 -6.15 5.71
CA GLY A 110 0.80 -6.82 4.66
C GLY A 110 0.21 -5.87 3.61
N TYR A 111 -0.49 -6.46 2.66
CA TYR A 111 -1.17 -5.72 1.59
C TYR A 111 -2.55 -6.29 1.29
N ALA A 112 -3.36 -5.50 0.60
CA ALA A 112 -4.56 -5.97 -0.08
C ALA A 112 -4.42 -5.77 -1.59
N ASP A 113 -4.87 -6.76 -2.36
CA ASP A 113 -4.93 -6.65 -3.82
C ASP A 113 -6.15 -5.80 -4.21
N ALA A 114 -5.88 -4.68 -4.85
CA ALA A 114 -6.90 -3.74 -5.29
C ALA A 114 -7.25 -3.88 -6.78
N SER A 115 -6.66 -4.84 -7.51
CA SER A 115 -6.77 -4.98 -8.96
C SER A 115 -8.21 -5.17 -9.40
N ASP A 116 -8.95 -6.10 -8.80
CA ASP A 116 -10.35 -6.38 -9.14
C ASP A 116 -11.29 -5.21 -8.83
N TYR A 117 -11.07 -4.51 -7.71
CA TYR A 117 -11.87 -3.34 -7.35
C TYR A 117 -11.65 -2.20 -8.33
N LEU A 118 -10.40 -1.94 -8.69
CA LEU A 118 -10.03 -0.84 -9.58
C LEU A 118 -10.38 -1.12 -11.04
N SER A 119 -10.34 -2.37 -11.48
CA SER A 119 -10.82 -2.78 -12.81
C SER A 119 -12.35 -2.82 -12.94
N GLY A 120 -13.06 -2.72 -11.82
CA GLY A 120 -14.52 -2.81 -11.77
C GLY A 120 -15.06 -4.24 -11.76
N GLY A 121 -14.21 -5.24 -11.59
CA GLY A 121 -14.59 -6.65 -11.43
C GLY A 121 -15.40 -6.91 -10.17
N THR A 122 -15.21 -6.08 -9.15
CA THR A 122 -16.01 -6.11 -7.92
C THR A 122 -16.37 -4.71 -7.43
N LYS A 123 -17.51 -4.61 -6.72
CA LYS A 123 -17.87 -3.40 -5.95
C LYS A 123 -17.44 -3.51 -4.48
N PHE A 124 -17.07 -4.71 -4.04
CA PHE A 124 -16.75 -4.97 -2.64
C PHE A 124 -15.28 -4.69 -2.39
N ASN A 125 -15.00 -3.87 -1.41
CA ASN A 125 -13.67 -3.39 -1.09
C ASN A 125 -13.35 -3.42 0.41
N LYS A 126 -14.13 -4.15 1.22
CA LYS A 126 -13.94 -4.22 2.67
C LYS A 126 -12.55 -4.69 3.05
N ASP A 127 -11.98 -5.63 2.28
CA ASP A 127 -10.65 -6.16 2.56
C ASP A 127 -9.54 -5.13 2.32
N LEU A 128 -9.78 -4.16 1.43
CA LEU A 128 -8.85 -3.04 1.22
C LEU A 128 -8.70 -2.17 2.47
N GLY A 129 -9.77 -2.04 3.26
CA GLY A 129 -9.74 -1.30 4.52
C GLY A 129 -8.92 -1.97 5.63
N ARG A 130 -8.53 -3.23 5.46
CA ARG A 130 -7.76 -3.99 6.45
C ARG A 130 -6.25 -3.87 6.26
N ALA A 131 -5.79 -3.31 5.15
CA ALA A 131 -4.38 -3.22 4.82
C ALA A 131 -3.93 -1.77 4.69
N ALA A 132 -2.72 -1.48 5.17
CA ALA A 132 -2.09 -0.17 4.98
C ALA A 132 -1.58 0.01 3.54
N CYS A 133 -1.28 -1.08 2.85
CA CYS A 133 -0.75 -1.10 1.50
C CYS A 133 -1.77 -1.71 0.53
N TRP A 134 -2.08 -1.01 -0.54
CA TRP A 134 -2.82 -1.56 -1.66
C TRP A 134 -1.86 -1.83 -2.81
N VAL A 135 -1.95 -3.01 -3.38
CA VAL A 135 -1.18 -3.39 -4.56
C VAL A 135 -2.14 -3.56 -5.74
N ILE A 136 -1.71 -3.06 -6.89
CA ILE A 136 -2.41 -3.18 -8.16
C ILE A 136 -1.45 -3.87 -9.11
N ASP A 137 -1.81 -5.05 -9.60
CA ASP A 137 -0.99 -5.80 -10.55
C ASP A 137 -1.41 -5.50 -12.00
N ASP A 138 -0.61 -5.96 -12.96
CA ASP A 138 -0.71 -5.70 -14.42
C ASP A 138 -2.06 -6.08 -15.07
N THR A 139 -2.95 -6.77 -14.37
CA THR A 139 -4.27 -7.18 -14.87
C THR A 139 -5.14 -6.01 -15.35
N VAL A 140 -4.89 -4.80 -14.86
CA VAL A 140 -5.61 -3.58 -15.30
C VAL A 140 -5.16 -3.12 -16.70
N SER A 141 -4.00 -3.55 -17.17
CA SER A 141 -3.45 -3.13 -18.48
C SER A 141 -4.17 -3.73 -19.69
N ALA A 142 -4.87 -4.85 -19.52
CA ALA A 142 -5.64 -5.52 -20.59
C ALA A 142 -7.08 -5.00 -20.72
N ALA A 143 -7.49 -4.07 -19.89
CA ALA A 143 -8.83 -3.54 -19.81
C ALA A 143 -9.14 -2.56 -20.96
N SER A 144 -10.42 -2.37 -21.25
CA SER A 144 -10.89 -1.38 -22.22
C SER A 144 -10.47 0.05 -21.82
N PHE A 145 -10.48 0.99 -22.76
CA PHE A 145 -10.19 2.41 -22.48
C PHE A 145 -11.08 2.99 -21.36
N GLN A 146 -12.33 2.56 -21.28
CA GLN A 146 -13.26 2.97 -20.21
C GLN A 146 -12.83 2.44 -18.86
N ASP A 147 -12.37 1.18 -18.78
CA ASP A 147 -11.90 0.58 -17.55
C ASP A 147 -10.60 1.23 -17.06
N GLN A 148 -9.69 1.56 -17.98
CA GLN A 148 -8.46 2.30 -17.65
C GLN A 148 -8.76 3.69 -17.10
N ARG A 149 -9.73 4.42 -17.68
CA ARG A 149 -10.17 5.71 -17.18
C ARG A 149 -10.79 5.59 -15.80
N ARG A 150 -11.67 4.60 -15.59
CA ARG A 150 -12.28 4.31 -14.30
C ARG A 150 -11.23 3.98 -13.23
N ALA A 151 -10.28 3.10 -13.56
CA ALA A 151 -9.18 2.76 -12.67
C ALA A 151 -8.36 4.00 -12.28
N THR A 152 -8.04 4.86 -13.25
CA THR A 152 -7.32 6.11 -13.01
C THR A 152 -8.09 7.04 -12.05
N GLU A 153 -9.40 7.17 -12.21
CA GLU A 153 -10.23 7.98 -11.31
C GLU A 153 -10.31 7.39 -9.90
N LEU A 154 -10.39 6.07 -9.77
CA LEU A 154 -10.40 5.39 -8.47
C LEU A 154 -9.05 5.50 -7.77
N ILE A 155 -7.93 5.37 -8.49
CA ILE A 155 -6.59 5.60 -7.94
C ILE A 155 -6.46 7.05 -7.44
N LYS A 156 -6.86 8.04 -8.24
CA LYS A 156 -6.87 9.44 -7.82
C LYS A 156 -7.68 9.66 -6.56
N ARG A 157 -8.88 9.07 -6.48
CA ARG A 157 -9.71 9.14 -5.27
C ARG A 157 -9.03 8.49 -4.08
N GLY A 158 -8.42 7.31 -4.25
CA GLY A 158 -7.72 6.61 -3.18
C GLY A 158 -6.52 7.36 -2.64
N VAL A 159 -5.80 8.09 -3.52
CA VAL A 159 -4.61 8.86 -3.14
C VAL A 159 -4.98 10.25 -2.61
N ALA A 160 -6.00 10.91 -3.19
CA ALA A 160 -6.32 12.31 -2.91
C ALA A 160 -7.40 12.50 -1.85
N ASN A 161 -8.32 11.55 -1.67
CA ASN A 161 -9.42 11.70 -0.73
C ASN A 161 -9.05 11.16 0.64
N PRO A 162 -9.34 11.91 1.71
CA PRO A 162 -9.09 11.46 3.08
C PRO A 162 -10.05 10.34 3.54
N ARG A 163 -11.03 9.99 2.73
CA ARG A 163 -12.05 8.99 3.08
C ARG A 163 -12.42 8.13 1.90
N ILE A 164 -12.48 6.82 2.13
CA ILE A 164 -13.00 5.83 1.18
C ILE A 164 -14.07 5.02 1.91
N GLU A 165 -15.24 4.89 1.29
CA GLU A 165 -16.29 4.02 1.80
C GLU A 165 -15.98 2.56 1.48
N PHE A 166 -16.08 1.70 2.49
CA PHE A 166 -15.85 0.27 2.33
C PHE A 166 -17.19 -0.48 2.30
N MET A 167 -17.38 -1.25 1.24
CA MET A 167 -18.57 -2.09 1.03
C MET A 167 -18.22 -3.55 1.28
N ALA A 168 -18.93 -4.20 2.19
CA ALA A 168 -18.80 -5.63 2.44
C ALA A 168 -19.69 -6.43 1.49
N LYS A 169 -19.24 -7.63 1.10
CA LYS A 169 -20.09 -8.66 0.48
C LYS A 169 -20.91 -9.30 1.62
N TYR A 170 -22.24 -9.34 1.50
CA TYR A 170 -23.13 -9.90 2.53
C TYR A 170 -23.16 -9.10 3.86
N ALA A 171 -23.19 -7.78 3.81
CA ALA A 171 -23.58 -6.98 4.96
C ALA A 171 -25.11 -6.90 4.98
N ASP A 172 -25.71 -7.76 5.81
CA ASP A 172 -27.12 -7.63 6.23
C ASP A 172 -27.21 -6.59 7.35
#